data_96eed0a731ceb27e399b88e400abe7f0
#
_entry.id   96eed0a731ceb27e399b88e400abe7f0
#
_cell.length_a   1.000
_cell.length_b   1.000
_cell.length_c   1.000
_cell.angle_alpha   90.00
_cell.angle_beta   90.00
_cell.angle_gamma   90.00
#
_symmetry.space_group_name_H-M   'P 1'
#
loop_
_entity.id
_entity.type
_entity.pdbx_description
1 polymer ?
#
loop_
_entity_poly.entity_id
_entity_poly.type
_entity_poly.pdbx_seq_one_letter_code
_entity_poly.pdbx_strand_id
1 'polypeptide(L)'
;MRDERQMTDSCVYLADCYEDLFFGNVNKRYRSMTAAQLKSRMERLNAQTLEEVAKPNELSDIHAMTAKACSYVMGRRQRARTEEQQREWDELRERLVDFCHQLAAKDLEFLPPLTRDELEQVLKMQGIRRYLLSNSLERAYQLFYVPKTIKKGIRESIQKKPELEYPGAREMQRKFILHIGPTNSGKTHDALERLKTALHGAYFGPLRLLALEVYDRMNTDQVPCSMITGEETLEIPGAVCQACTVEMLNDHEYFDVAVIDECQLVADPYRGHNWTRAILGIRAEEIHLCMAPEAEDIIVQMIRRCGDQYRIVRHKRNTRLTLEEKPYVLGKDLKKGDALIVFSKKSVLALAAHLE
;
A
#
# COMPACT_ATOMS: atom_id res chain seq x y z
N MET A 1 -28.04 5.09 11.82
CA MET A 1 -29.03 4.04 12.08
C MET A 1 -28.90 2.99 10.98
N ARG A 2 -28.70 1.73 11.33
CA ARG A 2 -28.72 0.63 10.36
C ARG A 2 -30.14 0.57 9.78
N ASP A 3 -30.23 0.39 8.46
CA ASP A 3 -31.51 0.09 7.85
C ASP A 3 -31.94 -1.31 8.34
N GLU A 4 -32.94 -1.38 9.20
CA GLU A 4 -33.42 -2.63 9.79
C GLU A 4 -33.82 -3.67 8.73
N ARG A 5 -34.26 -3.21 7.55
CA ARG A 5 -34.57 -4.10 6.42
C ARG A 5 -33.31 -4.80 5.88
N GLN A 6 -32.20 -4.06 5.69
CA GLN A 6 -30.96 -4.65 5.21
C GLN A 6 -30.39 -5.68 6.18
N MET A 7 -30.50 -5.41 7.49
CA MET A 7 -30.04 -6.35 8.52
C MET A 7 -30.90 -7.62 8.55
N THR A 8 -32.24 -7.49 8.38
CA THR A 8 -33.16 -8.62 8.31
C THR A 8 -32.88 -9.49 7.09
N ASP A 9 -32.70 -8.90 5.90
CA ASP A 9 -32.40 -9.63 4.66
C ASP A 9 -31.07 -10.37 4.75
N SER A 10 -30.06 -9.75 5.34
CA SER A 10 -28.74 -10.39 5.54
C SER A 10 -28.83 -11.55 6.54
N CYS A 11 -29.62 -11.40 7.62
CA CYS A 11 -29.81 -12.45 8.61
C CYS A 11 -30.55 -13.65 8.00
N VAL A 12 -31.60 -13.42 7.24
CA VAL A 12 -32.35 -14.48 6.53
C VAL A 12 -31.44 -15.21 5.56
N TYR A 13 -30.71 -14.48 4.72
CA TYR A 13 -29.77 -15.09 3.77
C TYR A 13 -28.69 -15.95 4.45
N LEU A 14 -28.11 -15.45 5.53
CA LEU A 14 -27.11 -16.21 6.28
C LEU A 14 -27.72 -17.45 6.94
N ALA A 15 -28.93 -17.34 7.49
CA ALA A 15 -29.65 -18.46 8.08
C ALA A 15 -29.98 -19.55 7.03
N ASP A 16 -30.40 -19.18 5.83
CA ASP A 16 -30.59 -20.10 4.71
C ASP A 16 -29.30 -20.83 4.35
N CYS A 17 -28.16 -20.12 4.31
CA CYS A 17 -26.85 -20.73 4.10
C CYS A 17 -26.48 -21.72 5.20
N TYR A 18 -26.82 -21.44 6.48
CA TYR A 18 -26.64 -22.37 7.59
C TYR A 18 -27.50 -23.62 7.41
N GLU A 19 -28.78 -23.45 7.09
CA GLU A 19 -29.70 -24.58 6.89
C GLU A 19 -29.22 -25.47 5.75
N ASP A 20 -28.91 -24.91 4.59
CA ASP A 20 -28.40 -25.65 3.43
C ASP A 20 -27.12 -26.40 3.73
N LEU A 21 -26.19 -25.79 4.46
CA LEU A 21 -24.93 -26.42 4.82
C LEU A 21 -25.13 -27.58 5.79
N PHE A 22 -25.96 -27.41 6.81
CA PHE A 22 -26.06 -28.34 7.91
C PHE A 22 -27.05 -29.47 7.64
N PHE A 23 -28.10 -29.22 6.86
CA PHE A 23 -29.14 -30.19 6.55
C PHE A 23 -29.15 -30.67 5.09
N GLY A 24 -28.65 -29.88 4.15
CA GLY A 24 -28.66 -30.19 2.72
C GLY A 24 -27.74 -31.32 2.27
N ASN A 25 -26.55 -31.45 2.92
CA ASN A 25 -25.54 -32.47 2.58
C ASN A 25 -25.10 -33.26 3.83
N VAL A 26 -25.79 -34.35 4.13
CA VAL A 26 -25.41 -35.27 5.22
C VAL A 26 -24.17 -36.05 4.80
N ASN A 27 -23.01 -35.66 5.28
CA ASN A 27 -21.79 -36.39 5.05
C ASN A 27 -21.77 -37.69 5.91
N LYS A 28 -21.76 -38.85 5.26
CA LYS A 28 -21.78 -40.19 5.87
C LYS A 28 -20.69 -40.49 6.92
N ARG A 29 -19.77 -39.57 7.15
CA ARG A 29 -18.62 -39.72 8.05
C ARG A 29 -18.90 -39.48 9.54
N TYR A 30 -20.03 -38.92 9.92
CA TYR A 30 -20.34 -38.67 11.34
C TYR A 30 -21.13 -39.81 11.92
N ARG A 31 -20.45 -40.83 12.36
CA ARG A 31 -21.03 -42.02 13.05
C ARG A 31 -21.28 -41.70 14.53
N SER A 32 -22.50 -42.00 14.94
CA SER A 32 -22.97 -42.33 16.31
C SER A 32 -22.60 -41.37 17.45
N MET A 33 -23.36 -40.29 17.58
CA MET A 33 -23.59 -39.73 18.93
C MET A 33 -24.57 -40.61 19.69
N THR A 34 -24.37 -40.81 20.99
CA THR A 34 -25.43 -41.34 21.89
C THR A 34 -26.48 -40.28 22.14
N ALA A 35 -27.71 -40.67 22.48
CA ALA A 35 -28.78 -39.73 22.82
C ALA A 35 -28.36 -38.79 23.97
N ALA A 36 -27.60 -39.25 24.95
CA ALA A 36 -27.02 -38.44 26.02
C ALA A 36 -26.05 -37.37 25.52
N GLN A 37 -25.19 -37.73 24.55
CA GLN A 37 -24.26 -36.76 23.93
C GLN A 37 -24.98 -35.69 23.10
N LEU A 38 -26.05 -36.09 22.41
CA LEU A 38 -26.89 -35.13 21.68
C LEU A 38 -27.62 -34.20 22.64
N LYS A 39 -28.21 -34.71 23.70
CA LYS A 39 -28.91 -33.93 24.74
C LYS A 39 -27.94 -32.91 25.39
N SER A 40 -26.78 -33.35 25.82
CA SER A 40 -25.75 -32.46 26.40
C SER A 40 -25.32 -31.37 25.44
N ARG A 41 -25.18 -31.67 24.13
CA ARG A 41 -24.88 -30.66 23.12
C ARG A 41 -26.02 -29.70 22.84
N MET A 42 -27.24 -30.20 22.82
CA MET A 42 -28.44 -29.34 22.69
C MET A 42 -28.59 -28.37 23.86
N GLU A 43 -28.27 -28.81 25.08
CA GLU A 43 -28.21 -27.94 26.26
C GLU A 43 -27.20 -26.81 26.10
N ARG A 44 -26.00 -27.12 25.56
CA ARG A 44 -24.96 -26.11 25.25
C ARG A 44 -25.31 -25.22 24.04
N LEU A 45 -26.17 -25.67 23.17
CA LEU A 45 -26.69 -24.91 22.02
C LEU A 45 -27.96 -24.12 22.38
N ASN A 46 -28.27 -23.95 23.62
CA ASN A 46 -29.45 -23.20 24.09
C ASN A 46 -29.26 -21.69 23.82
N ALA A 47 -30.35 -20.98 23.63
CA ALA A 47 -30.36 -19.53 23.43
C ALA A 47 -29.67 -18.78 24.58
N GLN A 48 -29.83 -19.22 25.82
CA GLN A 48 -29.13 -18.65 26.98
C GLN A 48 -27.62 -18.75 26.87
N THR A 49 -27.10 -19.85 26.30
CA THR A 49 -25.67 -20.02 26.07
C THR A 49 -25.12 -19.02 25.03
N LEU A 50 -25.94 -18.67 24.03
CA LEU A 50 -25.55 -17.66 23.03
C LEU A 50 -25.46 -16.25 23.61
N GLU A 51 -26.28 -15.92 24.59
CA GLU A 51 -26.22 -14.61 25.28
C GLU A 51 -24.96 -14.47 26.14
N GLU A 52 -24.46 -15.60 26.68
CA GLU A 52 -23.25 -15.65 27.50
C GLU A 52 -21.95 -15.67 26.64
N VAL A 53 -22.04 -16.07 25.37
CA VAL A 53 -20.89 -16.12 24.44
C VAL A 53 -20.49 -14.72 24.00
N ALA A 54 -19.45 -14.19 24.60
CA ALA A 54 -18.99 -12.82 24.33
C ALA A 54 -17.86 -12.74 23.27
N LYS A 55 -17.28 -13.87 22.86
CA LYS A 55 -16.07 -13.88 21.99
C LYS A 55 -16.30 -14.64 20.69
N PRO A 56 -15.79 -14.12 19.54
CA PRO A 56 -15.91 -14.77 18.22
C PRO A 56 -15.37 -16.20 18.15
N ASN A 57 -14.32 -16.52 18.92
CA ASN A 57 -13.74 -17.87 18.95
C ASN A 57 -14.69 -18.91 19.59
N GLU A 58 -15.52 -18.51 20.53
CA GLU A 58 -16.49 -19.41 21.16
C GLU A 58 -17.65 -19.71 20.20
N LEU A 59 -18.04 -18.75 19.35
CA LEU A 59 -19.01 -18.99 18.27
C LEU A 59 -18.52 -20.06 17.28
N SER A 60 -17.25 -20.06 16.93
CA SER A 60 -16.65 -21.09 16.05
C SER A 60 -16.85 -22.53 16.60
N ASP A 61 -16.71 -22.73 17.89
CA ASP A 61 -16.95 -24.02 18.53
C ASP A 61 -18.44 -24.39 18.49
N ILE A 62 -19.33 -23.41 18.67
CA ILE A 62 -20.78 -23.60 18.58
C ILE A 62 -21.19 -23.97 17.14
N HIS A 63 -20.62 -23.32 16.11
CA HIS A 63 -20.84 -23.68 14.72
C HIS A 63 -20.45 -25.14 14.44
N ALA A 64 -19.28 -25.56 14.89
CA ALA A 64 -18.82 -26.93 14.71
C ALA A 64 -19.71 -27.97 15.43
N MET A 65 -20.22 -27.60 16.62
CA MET A 65 -21.15 -28.45 17.37
C MET A 65 -22.52 -28.55 16.68
N THR A 66 -23.03 -27.40 16.18
CA THR A 66 -24.31 -27.35 15.44
C THR A 66 -24.24 -28.22 14.19
N ALA A 67 -23.18 -28.12 13.39
CA ALA A 67 -22.98 -28.96 12.22
C ALA A 67 -23.01 -30.45 12.53
N LYS A 68 -22.37 -30.88 13.64
CA LYS A 68 -22.39 -32.26 14.10
C LYS A 68 -23.78 -32.70 14.54
N ALA A 69 -24.49 -31.85 15.29
CA ALA A 69 -25.86 -32.15 15.75
C ALA A 69 -26.82 -32.28 14.56
N CYS A 70 -26.79 -31.36 13.59
CA CYS A 70 -27.63 -31.43 12.40
C CYS A 70 -27.34 -32.68 11.56
N SER A 71 -26.09 -33.05 11.36
CA SER A 71 -25.71 -34.27 10.64
C SER A 71 -26.24 -35.54 11.33
N TYR A 72 -26.22 -35.56 12.67
CA TYR A 72 -26.77 -36.66 13.45
C TYR A 72 -28.29 -36.78 13.31
N VAL A 73 -29.03 -35.68 13.49
CA VAL A 73 -30.47 -35.63 13.36
C VAL A 73 -30.93 -36.14 12.00
N MET A 74 -30.31 -35.62 10.91
CA MET A 74 -30.64 -36.07 9.56
C MET A 74 -30.35 -37.54 9.31
N GLY A 75 -29.24 -38.06 9.82
CA GLY A 75 -28.89 -39.47 9.71
C GLY A 75 -29.87 -40.38 10.47
N ARG A 76 -30.44 -39.91 11.60
CA ARG A 76 -31.48 -40.64 12.36
C ARG A 76 -32.84 -40.56 11.68
N ARG A 77 -33.28 -39.39 11.22
CA ARG A 77 -34.52 -39.19 10.47
C ARG A 77 -34.60 -40.14 9.28
N GLN A 78 -33.51 -40.26 8.50
CA GLN A 78 -33.45 -41.16 7.33
C GLN A 78 -33.59 -42.65 7.71
N ARG A 79 -33.28 -43.03 8.94
CA ARG A 79 -33.36 -44.40 9.44
C ARG A 79 -34.63 -44.71 10.28
N ALA A 80 -35.43 -43.70 10.52
CA ALA A 80 -36.70 -43.85 11.27
C ALA A 80 -37.68 -44.74 10.49
N ARG A 81 -38.20 -45.77 11.16
CA ARG A 81 -39.08 -46.75 10.53
C ARG A 81 -40.56 -46.51 10.85
N THR A 82 -40.86 -45.73 11.89
CA THR A 82 -42.20 -45.40 12.33
C THR A 82 -42.45 -43.92 12.20
N GLU A 83 -43.74 -43.53 12.00
CA GLU A 83 -44.15 -42.12 11.91
C GLU A 83 -43.85 -41.38 13.23
N GLU A 84 -43.96 -42.02 14.37
CA GLU A 84 -43.69 -41.44 15.68
C GLU A 84 -42.20 -41.07 15.79
N GLN A 85 -41.28 -41.97 15.37
CA GLN A 85 -39.85 -41.70 15.31
C GLN A 85 -39.54 -40.58 14.32
N GLN A 86 -40.24 -40.50 13.20
CA GLN A 86 -40.05 -39.42 12.25
C GLN A 86 -40.42 -38.06 12.85
N ARG A 87 -41.55 -37.95 13.54
CA ARG A 87 -42.01 -36.73 14.21
C ARG A 87 -41.00 -36.26 15.27
N GLU A 88 -40.47 -37.18 16.09
CA GLU A 88 -39.45 -36.85 17.10
C GLU A 88 -38.21 -36.24 16.47
N TRP A 89 -37.74 -36.78 15.35
CA TRP A 89 -36.57 -36.23 14.63
C TRP A 89 -36.88 -34.94 13.87
N ASP A 90 -38.13 -34.75 13.41
CA ASP A 90 -38.56 -33.51 12.75
C ASP A 90 -38.66 -32.38 13.79
N GLU A 91 -39.17 -32.59 14.97
CA GLU A 91 -39.19 -31.60 16.04
C GLU A 91 -37.78 -31.18 16.45
N LEU A 92 -36.86 -32.14 16.53
CA LEU A 92 -35.46 -31.83 16.85
C LEU A 92 -34.77 -31.06 15.74
N ARG A 93 -35.11 -31.35 14.46
CA ARG A 93 -34.64 -30.59 13.32
C ARG A 93 -35.13 -29.14 13.37
N GLU A 94 -36.40 -28.90 13.65
CA GLU A 94 -36.95 -27.54 13.77
C GLU A 94 -36.22 -26.73 14.84
N ARG A 95 -35.99 -27.29 16.01
CA ARG A 95 -35.18 -26.63 17.05
C ARG A 95 -33.77 -26.27 16.61
N LEU A 96 -33.12 -27.12 15.81
CA LEU A 96 -31.79 -26.83 15.28
C LEU A 96 -31.84 -25.78 14.17
N VAL A 97 -32.91 -25.71 13.37
CA VAL A 97 -33.11 -24.63 12.38
C VAL A 97 -33.26 -23.29 13.11
N ASP A 98 -34.12 -23.22 14.14
CA ASP A 98 -34.28 -22.01 14.97
C ASP A 98 -32.95 -21.57 15.58
N PHE A 99 -32.14 -22.53 16.01
CA PHE A 99 -30.81 -22.24 16.54
C PHE A 99 -29.85 -21.75 15.46
N CYS A 100 -29.89 -22.25 14.23
CA CYS A 100 -29.13 -21.72 13.09
C CYS A 100 -29.49 -20.24 12.81
N HIS A 101 -30.77 -19.88 12.91
CA HIS A 101 -31.23 -18.49 12.78
C HIS A 101 -30.65 -17.60 13.88
N GLN A 102 -30.59 -18.08 15.13
CA GLN A 102 -29.99 -17.34 16.24
C GLN A 102 -28.49 -17.18 16.06
N LEU A 103 -27.76 -18.21 15.57
CA LEU A 103 -26.35 -18.11 15.23
C LEU A 103 -26.09 -17.06 14.15
N ALA A 104 -26.91 -17.07 13.09
CA ALA A 104 -26.79 -16.08 12.03
C ALA A 104 -26.98 -14.64 12.54
N ALA A 105 -27.96 -14.43 13.45
CA ALA A 105 -28.17 -13.14 14.07
C ALA A 105 -26.97 -12.71 14.92
N LYS A 106 -26.38 -13.64 15.70
CA LYS A 106 -25.19 -13.37 16.51
C LYS A 106 -23.98 -13.04 15.65
N ASP A 107 -23.71 -13.80 14.60
CA ASP A 107 -22.61 -13.50 13.69
C ASP A 107 -22.68 -12.08 13.11
N LEU A 108 -23.91 -11.61 12.81
CA LEU A 108 -24.11 -10.27 12.28
C LEU A 108 -23.98 -9.15 13.33
N GLU A 109 -24.12 -9.44 14.64
CA GLU A 109 -23.91 -8.45 15.71
C GLU A 109 -22.48 -7.92 15.76
N PHE A 110 -21.50 -8.73 15.41
CA PHE A 110 -20.09 -8.36 15.42
C PHE A 110 -19.64 -7.53 14.22
N LEU A 111 -20.53 -7.26 13.26
CA LEU A 111 -20.20 -6.63 12.01
C LEU A 111 -20.79 -5.23 11.88
N PRO A 112 -20.08 -4.30 11.19
CA PRO A 112 -20.73 -3.13 10.63
C PRO A 112 -21.81 -3.57 9.64
N PRO A 113 -22.78 -2.70 9.31
CA PRO A 113 -23.89 -3.05 8.43
C PRO A 113 -23.38 -3.56 7.08
N LEU A 114 -23.63 -4.83 6.81
CA LEU A 114 -23.39 -5.47 5.53
C LEU A 114 -24.69 -5.55 4.75
N THR A 115 -24.66 -5.24 3.47
CA THR A 115 -25.72 -5.58 2.55
C THR A 115 -25.68 -7.09 2.23
N ARG A 116 -26.77 -7.64 1.71
CA ARG A 116 -26.81 -9.03 1.25
C ARG A 116 -25.70 -9.34 0.23
N ASP A 117 -25.48 -8.43 -0.72
CA ASP A 117 -24.46 -8.60 -1.77
C ASP A 117 -23.03 -8.60 -1.19
N GLU A 118 -22.78 -7.77 -0.19
CA GLU A 118 -21.49 -7.73 0.51
C GLU A 118 -21.25 -9.01 1.32
N LEU A 119 -22.26 -9.49 2.03
CA LEU A 119 -22.21 -10.76 2.74
C LEU A 119 -21.93 -11.93 1.77
N GLU A 120 -22.64 -11.97 0.64
CA GLU A 120 -22.42 -12.97 -0.40
C GLU A 120 -21.00 -12.95 -0.96
N GLN A 121 -20.39 -11.77 -1.15
CA GLN A 121 -19.00 -11.66 -1.57
C GLN A 121 -18.04 -12.24 -0.53
N VAL A 122 -18.23 -11.95 0.75
CA VAL A 122 -17.42 -12.50 1.85
C VAL A 122 -17.53 -14.04 1.88
N LEU A 123 -18.73 -14.57 1.79
CA LEU A 123 -18.97 -16.01 1.81
C LEU A 123 -18.41 -16.73 0.60
N LYS A 124 -18.50 -16.14 -0.60
CA LYS A 124 -17.88 -16.67 -1.83
C LYS A 124 -16.34 -16.73 -1.73
N MET A 125 -15.70 -15.74 -1.13
CA MET A 125 -14.24 -15.69 -0.98
C MET A 125 -13.70 -16.79 -0.05
N GLN A 126 -14.46 -17.17 0.98
CA GLN A 126 -14.04 -18.18 1.97
C GLN A 126 -14.50 -19.60 1.66
N GLY A 127 -15.59 -19.72 0.93
CA GLY A 127 -16.38 -20.94 0.88
C GLY A 127 -17.21 -21.11 2.15
N ILE A 128 -18.51 -21.08 2.01
CA ILE A 128 -19.50 -21.10 3.11
C ILE A 128 -19.19 -22.19 4.14
N ARG A 129 -18.89 -23.39 3.70
CA ARG A 129 -18.60 -24.53 4.60
C ARG A 129 -17.38 -24.29 5.48
N ARG A 130 -16.29 -23.80 4.91
CA ARG A 130 -15.05 -23.52 5.65
C ARG A 130 -15.26 -22.40 6.64
N TYR A 131 -15.95 -21.38 6.20
CA TYR A 131 -16.29 -20.22 7.02
C TYR A 131 -17.12 -20.64 8.24
N LEU A 132 -18.29 -21.30 8.06
CA LEU A 132 -19.21 -21.64 9.13
C LEU A 132 -18.66 -22.68 10.13
N LEU A 133 -17.68 -23.52 9.71
CA LEU A 133 -17.11 -24.55 10.58
C LEU A 133 -15.82 -24.13 11.28
N SER A 134 -15.10 -23.13 10.81
CA SER A 134 -13.76 -22.80 11.32
C SER A 134 -13.51 -21.34 11.69
N ASN A 135 -14.32 -20.41 11.20
CA ASN A 135 -14.13 -18.98 11.45
C ASN A 135 -15.47 -18.29 11.67
N SER A 136 -15.45 -17.22 12.46
CA SER A 136 -16.59 -16.31 12.56
C SER A 136 -16.68 -15.40 11.30
N LEU A 137 -17.86 -14.86 11.05
CA LEU A 137 -18.09 -13.90 9.96
C LEU A 137 -17.22 -12.64 10.15
N GLU A 138 -17.03 -12.21 11.39
CA GLU A 138 -16.17 -11.09 11.72
C GLU A 138 -14.75 -11.30 11.20
N ARG A 139 -14.17 -12.49 11.44
CA ARG A 139 -12.83 -12.82 10.98
C ARG A 139 -12.73 -12.85 9.45
N ALA A 140 -13.75 -13.38 8.78
CA ALA A 140 -13.82 -13.34 7.32
C ALA A 140 -13.87 -11.89 6.81
N TYR A 141 -14.68 -11.07 7.45
CA TYR A 141 -14.79 -9.64 7.16
C TYR A 141 -13.44 -8.93 7.31
N GLN A 142 -12.75 -9.10 8.46
CA GLN A 142 -11.46 -8.49 8.72
C GLN A 142 -10.38 -8.90 7.70
N LEU A 143 -10.36 -10.16 7.31
CA LEU A 143 -9.32 -10.68 6.41
C LEU A 143 -9.54 -10.34 4.94
N PHE A 144 -10.78 -10.20 4.49
CA PHE A 144 -11.08 -10.07 3.05
C PHE A 144 -11.81 -8.77 2.69
N TYR A 145 -12.79 -8.37 3.48
CA TYR A 145 -13.63 -7.23 3.14
C TYR A 145 -13.01 -5.90 3.55
N VAL A 146 -12.50 -5.79 4.78
CA VAL A 146 -11.93 -4.54 5.30
C VAL A 146 -10.77 -4.03 4.43
N PRO A 147 -9.77 -4.86 4.06
CA PRO A 147 -8.68 -4.40 3.19
C PRO A 147 -9.18 -3.92 1.82
N LYS A 148 -10.20 -4.58 1.25
CA LYS A 148 -10.80 -4.18 -0.02
C LYS A 148 -11.53 -2.84 0.10
N THR A 149 -12.28 -2.63 1.19
CA THR A 149 -13.02 -1.39 1.45
C THR A 149 -12.08 -0.23 1.72
N ILE A 150 -11.02 -0.45 2.52
CA ILE A 150 -9.98 0.55 2.77
C ILE A 150 -9.30 0.94 1.45
N LYS A 151 -8.91 -0.04 0.64
CA LYS A 151 -8.28 0.21 -0.66
C LYS A 151 -9.19 0.99 -1.61
N LYS A 152 -10.49 0.70 -1.60
CA LYS A 152 -11.49 1.45 -2.37
C LYS A 152 -11.61 2.88 -1.85
N GLY A 153 -11.77 3.07 -0.53
CA GLY A 153 -11.85 4.38 0.11
C GLY A 153 -10.61 5.24 -0.14
N ILE A 154 -9.41 4.66 -0.04
CA ILE A 154 -8.17 5.34 -0.40
C ILE A 154 -8.19 5.79 -1.86
N ARG A 155 -8.58 4.91 -2.80
CA ARG A 155 -8.66 5.25 -4.23
C ARG A 155 -9.68 6.36 -4.53
N GLU A 156 -10.80 6.38 -3.80
CA GLU A 156 -11.84 7.41 -3.95
C GLU A 156 -11.42 8.73 -3.31
N SER A 157 -10.60 8.68 -2.26
CA SER A 157 -10.07 9.86 -1.55
C SER A 157 -8.86 10.48 -2.23
N ILE A 158 -8.15 9.73 -3.10
CA ILE A 158 -7.02 10.28 -3.87
C ILE A 158 -7.54 11.38 -4.79
N GLN A 159 -6.98 12.56 -4.64
CA GLN A 159 -7.24 13.70 -5.50
C GLN A 159 -6.97 13.31 -6.97
N LYS A 160 -7.98 13.45 -7.82
CA LYS A 160 -7.83 13.25 -9.29
C LYS A 160 -6.90 14.27 -9.93
N LYS A 161 -6.62 15.35 -9.21
CA LYS A 161 -5.75 16.45 -9.59
C LYS A 161 -4.69 16.63 -8.51
N PRO A 162 -3.61 15.83 -8.50
CA PRO A 162 -2.57 15.86 -7.46
C PRO A 162 -1.92 17.26 -7.32
N GLU A 163 -1.93 18.07 -8.37
CA GLU A 163 -1.46 19.46 -8.32
C GLU A 163 -2.21 20.33 -7.32
N LEU A 164 -3.46 20.00 -6.98
CA LEU A 164 -4.28 20.75 -6.02
C LEU A 164 -3.96 20.40 -4.54
N GLU A 165 -3.16 19.39 -4.29
CA GLU A 165 -2.67 19.06 -2.94
C GLU A 165 -1.67 20.10 -2.41
N TYR A 166 -1.15 20.96 -3.29
CA TYR A 166 -0.13 21.96 -2.98
C TYR A 166 -0.65 23.39 -3.21
N PRO A 167 -1.60 23.90 -2.40
CA PRO A 167 -2.21 25.19 -2.62
C PRO A 167 -1.19 26.33 -2.60
N GLY A 168 -0.22 26.32 -1.68
CA GLY A 168 0.81 27.34 -1.60
C GLY A 168 1.66 27.46 -2.87
N ALA A 169 1.94 26.35 -3.55
CA ALA A 169 2.62 26.37 -4.84
C ALA A 169 1.70 26.86 -5.99
N ARG A 170 0.37 26.66 -5.84
CA ARG A 170 -0.63 27.13 -6.85
C ARG A 170 -0.89 28.62 -6.77
N GLU A 171 -0.65 29.26 -5.62
CA GLU A 171 -0.77 30.71 -5.43
C GLU A 171 0.42 31.48 -6.02
N MET A 172 1.50 30.79 -6.40
CA MET A 172 2.71 31.38 -6.95
C MET A 172 2.70 31.39 -8.49
N GLN A 173 3.42 32.35 -9.08
CA GLN A 173 3.81 32.32 -10.49
C GLN A 173 5.20 31.69 -10.62
N ARG A 174 5.24 30.38 -10.78
CA ARG A 174 6.48 29.62 -10.86
C ARG A 174 7.02 29.56 -12.30
N LYS A 175 8.34 29.63 -12.45
CA LYS A 175 9.02 29.53 -13.74
C LYS A 175 10.00 28.36 -13.74
N PHE A 176 9.74 27.39 -14.58
CA PHE A 176 10.59 26.21 -14.72
C PHE A 176 11.62 26.37 -15.84
N ILE A 177 12.87 26.00 -15.57
CA ILE A 177 13.95 25.89 -16.54
C ILE A 177 14.37 24.42 -16.62
N LEU A 178 14.06 23.78 -17.73
CA LEU A 178 14.31 22.36 -17.94
C LEU A 178 15.67 22.16 -18.62
N HIS A 179 16.66 21.70 -17.89
CA HIS A 179 17.97 21.34 -18.41
C HIS A 179 17.94 19.88 -18.87
N ILE A 180 17.82 19.67 -20.16
CA ILE A 180 17.64 18.34 -20.76
C ILE A 180 18.88 17.94 -21.54
N GLY A 181 19.41 16.77 -21.24
CA GLY A 181 20.55 16.22 -21.96
C GLY A 181 21.11 14.94 -21.33
N PRO A 182 22.04 14.28 -21.99
CA PRO A 182 22.66 13.06 -21.48
C PRO A 182 23.52 13.34 -20.23
N THR A 183 23.98 12.29 -19.59
CA THR A 183 24.90 12.38 -18.45
C THR A 183 26.20 13.10 -18.89
N ASN A 184 26.80 13.87 -18.00
CA ASN A 184 28.05 14.65 -18.28
C ASN A 184 27.90 15.64 -19.45
N SER A 185 26.82 16.41 -19.43
CA SER A 185 26.55 17.47 -20.42
C SER A 185 26.47 18.88 -19.82
N GLY A 186 26.78 19.05 -18.52
CA GLY A 186 26.81 20.34 -17.83
C GLY A 186 25.44 20.81 -17.27
N LYS A 187 24.37 19.99 -17.32
CA LYS A 187 23.05 20.35 -16.81
C LYS A 187 23.07 20.89 -15.39
N THR A 188 23.54 20.07 -14.47
CA THR A 188 23.60 20.40 -13.04
C THR A 188 24.58 21.56 -12.78
N HIS A 189 25.67 21.66 -13.55
CA HIS A 189 26.59 22.80 -13.45
C HIS A 189 25.88 24.13 -13.71
N ASP A 190 25.18 24.26 -14.83
CA ASP A 190 24.50 25.50 -15.21
C ASP A 190 23.39 25.87 -14.21
N ALA A 191 22.66 24.87 -13.70
CA ALA A 191 21.65 25.07 -12.66
C ALA A 191 22.28 25.56 -11.35
N LEU A 192 23.42 24.99 -10.93
CA LEU A 192 24.13 25.41 -9.72
C LEU A 192 24.78 26.79 -9.87
N GLU A 193 25.27 27.19 -11.04
CA GLU A 193 25.75 28.58 -11.26
C GLU A 193 24.63 29.61 -11.04
N ARG A 194 23.41 29.28 -11.43
CA ARG A 194 22.25 30.15 -11.12
C ARG A 194 21.89 30.11 -9.62
N LEU A 195 21.96 28.94 -8.98
CA LEU A 195 21.68 28.79 -7.55
C LEU A 195 22.63 29.63 -6.69
N LYS A 196 23.90 29.78 -7.05
CA LYS A 196 24.90 30.60 -6.35
C LYS A 196 24.50 32.08 -6.19
N THR A 197 23.63 32.55 -7.05
CA THR A 197 23.15 33.95 -7.03
C THR A 197 21.83 34.12 -6.29
N ALA A 198 21.30 33.08 -5.68
CA ALA A 198 20.08 33.11 -4.91
C ALA A 198 20.31 33.79 -3.56
N LEU A 199 19.27 34.47 -3.06
CA LEU A 199 19.22 34.98 -1.68
C LEU A 199 18.69 33.92 -0.72
N HIS A 200 17.83 33.04 -1.21
CA HIS A 200 17.31 31.89 -0.50
C HIS A 200 17.13 30.73 -1.48
N GLY A 201 18.15 29.91 -1.60
CA GLY A 201 18.25 28.86 -2.61
C GLY A 201 18.20 27.44 -2.03
N ALA A 202 17.77 26.46 -2.84
CA ALA A 202 17.81 25.07 -2.46
C ALA A 202 18.19 24.15 -3.64
N TYR A 203 18.99 23.13 -3.32
CA TYR A 203 19.27 22.00 -4.20
C TYR A 203 18.65 20.72 -3.63
N PHE A 204 18.00 19.95 -4.49
CA PHE A 204 17.37 18.67 -4.15
C PHE A 204 17.91 17.57 -5.07
N GLY A 205 18.66 16.63 -4.51
CA GLY A 205 19.26 15.52 -5.25
C GLY A 205 18.79 14.14 -4.78
N PRO A 206 19.09 13.08 -5.54
CA PRO A 206 18.68 11.71 -5.22
C PRO A 206 19.45 11.05 -4.08
N LEU A 207 20.66 11.52 -3.79
CA LEU A 207 21.61 10.85 -2.91
C LEU A 207 22.30 11.85 -1.97
N ARG A 208 22.57 11.38 -0.74
CA ARG A 208 23.35 12.13 0.24
C ARG A 208 24.71 12.61 -0.29
N LEU A 209 25.40 11.76 -1.03
CA LEU A 209 26.72 12.11 -1.60
C LEU A 209 26.64 13.27 -2.60
N LEU A 210 25.57 13.37 -3.38
CA LEU A 210 25.37 14.49 -4.28
C LEU A 210 25.00 15.78 -3.53
N ALA A 211 24.22 15.68 -2.47
CA ALA A 211 23.96 16.82 -1.59
C ALA A 211 25.25 17.30 -0.91
N LEU A 212 26.11 16.39 -0.45
CA LEU A 212 27.42 16.71 0.12
C LEU A 212 28.34 17.37 -0.91
N GLU A 213 28.39 16.86 -2.14
CA GLU A 213 29.18 17.47 -3.23
C GLU A 213 28.75 18.91 -3.50
N VAL A 214 27.44 19.16 -3.55
CA VAL A 214 26.91 20.52 -3.73
C VAL A 214 27.21 21.40 -2.52
N TYR A 215 27.06 20.90 -1.31
CA TYR A 215 27.42 21.59 -0.06
C TYR A 215 28.90 22.01 -0.08
N ASP A 216 29.81 21.07 -0.36
CA ASP A 216 31.25 21.35 -0.41
C ASP A 216 31.60 22.37 -1.49
N ARG A 217 31.02 22.21 -2.68
CA ARG A 217 31.23 23.11 -3.81
C ARG A 217 30.76 24.54 -3.52
N MET A 218 29.51 24.69 -2.99
CA MET A 218 28.97 26.02 -2.68
C MET A 218 29.82 26.74 -1.64
N ASN A 219 30.19 26.04 -0.54
CA ASN A 219 31.02 26.65 0.51
C ASN A 219 32.45 26.94 0.03
N THR A 220 33.01 26.12 -0.87
CA THR A 220 34.30 26.39 -1.52
C THR A 220 34.22 27.65 -2.39
N ASP A 221 33.11 27.85 -3.07
CA ASP A 221 32.84 29.02 -3.92
C ASP A 221 32.33 30.22 -3.09
N GLN A 222 32.45 30.16 -1.75
CA GLN A 222 32.08 31.23 -0.80
C GLN A 222 30.59 31.57 -0.78
N VAL A 223 29.73 30.63 -1.17
CA VAL A 223 28.28 30.71 -1.01
C VAL A 223 27.89 29.87 0.21
N PRO A 224 27.54 30.50 1.34
CA PRO A 224 27.19 29.77 2.56
C PRO A 224 26.00 28.83 2.32
N CYS A 225 26.22 27.52 2.43
CA CYS A 225 25.28 26.47 2.14
C CYS A 225 25.23 25.48 3.28
N SER A 226 24.06 25.18 3.81
CA SER A 226 23.82 24.10 4.77
C SER A 226 23.49 22.80 4.03
N MET A 227 23.69 21.64 4.67
CA MET A 227 23.26 20.35 4.13
C MET A 227 22.22 19.71 5.04
N ILE A 228 21.13 19.21 4.42
CA ILE A 228 20.04 18.53 5.14
C ILE A 228 19.72 17.22 4.44
N THR A 229 19.97 16.12 5.14
CA THR A 229 19.67 14.76 4.65
C THR A 229 18.94 13.96 5.73
N GLY A 230 18.38 12.81 5.39
CA GLY A 230 17.73 11.94 6.37
C GLY A 230 18.67 11.33 7.43
N GLU A 231 19.99 11.39 7.20
CA GLU A 231 21.00 10.82 8.10
C GLU A 231 21.74 11.87 8.91
N GLU A 232 21.97 13.06 8.34
CA GLU A 232 22.72 14.12 9.02
C GLU A 232 22.33 15.52 8.51
N THR A 233 22.55 16.51 9.36
CA THR A 233 22.40 17.93 9.06
C THR A 233 23.70 18.64 9.38
N LEU A 234 24.24 19.41 8.40
CA LEU A 234 25.40 20.26 8.56
C LEU A 234 24.95 21.72 8.41
N GLU A 235 24.83 22.41 9.52
CA GLU A 235 24.34 23.80 9.52
C GLU A 235 25.50 24.79 9.37
N ILE A 236 25.37 25.75 8.47
CA ILE A 236 26.26 26.90 8.33
C ILE A 236 25.47 28.13 8.78
N PRO A 237 25.95 28.87 9.80
CA PRO A 237 25.31 30.11 10.25
C PRO A 237 25.20 31.12 9.13
N GLY A 238 24.00 31.65 8.87
CA GLY A 238 23.76 32.62 7.80
C GLY A 238 23.76 32.02 6.40
N ALA A 239 23.58 30.70 6.26
CA ALA A 239 23.46 30.04 4.97
C ALA A 239 22.33 30.66 4.13
N VAL A 240 22.64 31.02 2.90
CA VAL A 240 21.68 31.49 1.88
C VAL A 240 21.21 30.36 0.99
N CYS A 241 21.79 29.18 1.16
CA CYS A 241 21.52 28.01 0.34
C CYS A 241 21.42 26.76 1.20
N GLN A 242 20.65 25.77 0.73
CA GLN A 242 20.61 24.43 1.34
C GLN A 242 20.75 23.35 0.26
N ALA A 243 21.58 22.34 0.55
CA ALA A 243 21.75 21.15 -0.27
C ALA A 243 21.07 19.96 0.42
N CYS A 244 20.03 19.42 -0.20
CA CYS A 244 19.14 18.43 0.42
C CYS A 244 19.02 17.16 -0.44
N THR A 245 18.67 16.04 0.19
CA THR A 245 18.05 14.96 -0.56
C THR A 245 16.58 15.30 -0.83
N VAL A 246 16.01 14.83 -1.94
CA VAL A 246 14.68 15.21 -2.41
C VAL A 246 13.57 14.88 -1.39
N GLU A 247 13.76 13.88 -0.55
CA GLU A 247 12.87 13.49 0.53
C GLU A 247 12.74 14.58 1.61
N MET A 248 13.75 15.41 1.76
CA MET A 248 13.80 16.48 2.79
C MET A 248 13.10 17.76 2.37
N LEU A 249 12.52 17.80 1.17
CA LEU A 249 11.77 18.96 0.72
C LEU A 249 10.67 19.34 1.74
N ASN A 250 10.69 20.60 2.16
CA ASN A 250 9.60 21.23 2.90
C ASN A 250 8.78 22.08 1.94
N ASP A 251 7.55 21.65 1.64
CA ASP A 251 6.64 22.32 0.71
C ASP A 251 5.96 23.59 1.31
N HIS A 252 6.26 23.90 2.57
CA HIS A 252 5.89 25.17 3.21
C HIS A 252 6.99 26.23 3.15
N GLU A 253 8.21 25.85 2.82
CA GLU A 253 9.34 26.74 2.71
C GLU A 253 9.37 27.41 1.33
N TYR A 254 9.76 28.69 1.32
CA TYR A 254 9.83 29.50 0.10
C TYR A 254 11.28 29.67 -0.33
N PHE A 255 11.51 29.59 -1.63
CA PHE A 255 12.82 29.83 -2.26
C PHE A 255 12.68 30.82 -3.41
N ASP A 256 13.70 31.62 -3.66
CA ASP A 256 13.80 32.39 -4.92
C ASP A 256 14.32 31.50 -6.06
N VAL A 257 15.27 30.62 -5.78
CA VAL A 257 15.78 29.64 -6.76
C VAL A 257 15.84 28.23 -6.15
N ALA A 258 15.31 27.26 -6.89
CA ALA A 258 15.45 25.85 -6.54
C ALA A 258 16.01 25.02 -7.70
N VAL A 259 16.82 24.04 -7.37
CA VAL A 259 17.34 23.02 -8.31
C VAL A 259 16.85 21.66 -7.89
N ILE A 260 16.17 20.92 -8.77
CA ILE A 260 15.79 19.53 -8.58
C ILE A 260 16.56 18.69 -9.61
N ASP A 261 17.42 17.83 -9.12
CA ASP A 261 18.32 17.05 -9.96
C ASP A 261 17.80 15.63 -10.21
N GLU A 262 18.31 15.00 -11.27
CA GLU A 262 17.98 13.63 -11.71
C GLU A 262 16.46 13.38 -11.82
N CYS A 263 15.72 14.33 -12.42
CA CYS A 263 14.24 14.28 -12.48
C CYS A 263 13.68 13.09 -13.26
N GLN A 264 14.47 12.33 -14.03
CA GLN A 264 14.03 11.07 -14.62
C GLN A 264 13.65 10.02 -13.56
N LEU A 265 14.10 10.17 -12.32
CA LEU A 265 13.70 9.32 -11.21
C LEU A 265 12.23 9.49 -10.81
N VAL A 266 11.49 10.41 -11.41
CA VAL A 266 10.01 10.46 -11.30
C VAL A 266 9.38 9.13 -11.73
N ALA A 267 10.03 8.36 -12.61
CA ALA A 267 9.58 7.03 -13.05
C ALA A 267 9.96 5.88 -12.10
N ASP A 268 10.74 6.14 -11.05
CA ASP A 268 11.12 5.11 -10.08
C ASP A 268 9.89 4.63 -9.29
N PRO A 269 9.62 3.29 -9.27
CA PRO A 269 8.41 2.75 -8.63
C PRO A 269 8.36 2.93 -7.11
N TYR A 270 9.50 3.14 -6.46
CA TYR A 270 9.60 3.27 -5.00
C TYR A 270 9.80 4.71 -4.55
N ARG A 271 10.61 5.50 -5.24
CA ARG A 271 11.01 6.85 -4.84
C ARG A 271 10.44 7.95 -5.72
N GLY A 272 9.87 7.64 -6.89
CA GLY A 272 9.39 8.63 -7.87
C GLY A 272 8.35 9.61 -7.33
N HIS A 273 7.61 9.22 -6.30
CA HIS A 273 6.66 10.09 -5.62
C HIS A 273 7.33 11.33 -4.99
N ASN A 274 8.62 11.26 -4.59
CA ASN A 274 9.35 12.39 -4.03
C ASN A 274 9.61 13.46 -5.10
N TRP A 275 9.98 13.06 -6.33
CA TRP A 275 10.11 13.99 -7.46
C TRP A 275 8.77 14.57 -7.87
N THR A 276 7.72 13.75 -7.89
CA THR A 276 6.35 14.24 -8.13
C THR A 276 5.98 15.31 -7.11
N ARG A 277 6.17 15.04 -5.81
CA ARG A 277 5.96 16.01 -4.73
C ARG A 277 6.80 17.26 -4.92
N ALA A 278 8.08 17.12 -5.22
CA ALA A 278 8.97 18.25 -5.40
C ALA A 278 8.54 19.15 -6.58
N ILE A 279 8.23 18.58 -7.73
CA ILE A 279 7.81 19.33 -8.92
C ILE A 279 6.45 20.02 -8.70
N LEU A 280 5.49 19.31 -8.12
CA LEU A 280 4.15 19.86 -7.89
C LEU A 280 4.10 20.86 -6.73
N GLY A 281 4.86 20.63 -5.65
CA GLY A 281 4.69 21.26 -4.36
C GLY A 281 5.71 22.33 -3.99
N ILE A 282 6.91 22.36 -4.60
CA ILE A 282 7.93 23.33 -4.24
C ILE A 282 7.45 24.76 -4.42
N ARG A 283 7.70 25.60 -3.41
CA ARG A 283 7.39 27.02 -3.41
C ARG A 283 8.64 27.81 -3.78
N ALA A 284 8.91 27.93 -5.09
CA ALA A 284 10.03 28.69 -5.59
C ALA A 284 9.61 29.53 -6.80
N GLU A 285 10.24 30.72 -6.97
CA GLU A 285 9.97 31.57 -8.12
C GLU A 285 10.60 31.00 -9.40
N GLU A 286 11.85 30.55 -9.30
CA GLU A 286 12.61 29.97 -10.40
C GLU A 286 13.06 28.55 -10.05
N ILE A 287 12.68 27.54 -10.86
CA ILE A 287 12.93 26.13 -10.59
C ILE A 287 13.70 25.52 -11.76
N HIS A 288 14.92 25.06 -11.49
CA HIS A 288 15.77 24.36 -12.45
C HIS A 288 15.59 22.84 -12.30
N LEU A 289 15.13 22.19 -13.36
CA LEU A 289 14.99 20.74 -13.41
C LEU A 289 16.08 20.13 -14.29
N CYS A 290 16.97 19.33 -13.71
CA CYS A 290 17.99 18.60 -14.46
C CYS A 290 17.51 17.19 -14.75
N MET A 291 17.48 16.80 -16.03
CA MET A 291 16.89 15.51 -16.42
C MET A 291 17.52 14.91 -17.68
N ALA A 292 17.37 13.59 -17.79
CA ALA A 292 17.60 12.88 -19.04
C ALA A 292 16.42 13.11 -20.02
N PRO A 293 16.65 12.97 -21.35
CA PRO A 293 15.62 13.25 -22.35
C PRO A 293 14.32 12.45 -22.18
N GLU A 294 14.39 11.25 -21.63
CA GLU A 294 13.27 10.33 -21.44
C GLU A 294 12.18 10.86 -20.48
N ALA A 295 12.55 11.80 -19.60
CA ALA A 295 11.60 12.38 -18.63
C ALA A 295 10.87 13.61 -19.16
N GLU A 296 11.23 14.14 -20.31
CA GLU A 296 10.71 15.44 -20.81
C GLU A 296 9.19 15.46 -20.86
N ASP A 297 8.58 14.48 -21.52
CA ASP A 297 7.14 14.47 -21.77
C ASP A 297 6.32 14.48 -20.47
N ILE A 298 6.69 13.61 -19.51
CA ILE A 298 5.97 13.53 -18.23
C ILE A 298 6.14 14.81 -17.39
N ILE A 299 7.37 15.35 -17.34
CA ILE A 299 7.65 16.56 -16.58
C ILE A 299 6.93 17.77 -17.18
N VAL A 300 6.95 17.92 -18.50
CA VAL A 300 6.23 19.01 -19.20
C VAL A 300 4.72 18.87 -18.96
N GLN A 301 4.18 17.65 -18.98
CA GLN A 301 2.78 17.42 -18.68
C GLN A 301 2.43 17.84 -17.24
N MET A 302 3.28 17.52 -16.26
CA MET A 302 3.08 17.92 -14.86
C MET A 302 3.07 19.45 -14.72
N ILE A 303 4.03 20.14 -15.31
CA ILE A 303 4.15 21.61 -15.27
C ILE A 303 2.91 22.27 -15.91
N ARG A 304 2.49 21.77 -17.07
CA ARG A 304 1.29 22.29 -17.77
C ARG A 304 0.00 22.12 -16.95
N ARG A 305 -0.14 21.00 -16.25
CA ARG A 305 -1.28 20.76 -15.36
C ARG A 305 -1.31 21.73 -14.18
N CYS A 306 -0.15 22.18 -13.73
CA CYS A 306 -0.02 23.21 -12.71
C CYS A 306 -0.32 24.63 -13.23
N GLY A 307 -0.35 24.85 -14.55
CA GLY A 307 -0.48 26.19 -15.16
C GLY A 307 0.79 27.01 -15.11
N ASP A 308 1.93 26.40 -14.80
CA ASP A 308 3.21 27.08 -14.64
C ASP A 308 3.91 27.35 -15.99
N GLN A 309 4.78 28.36 -16.02
CA GLN A 309 5.61 28.67 -17.18
C GLN A 309 6.86 27.79 -17.22
N TYR A 310 7.31 27.43 -18.42
CA TYR A 310 8.57 26.72 -18.57
C TYR A 310 9.34 27.11 -19.84
N ARG A 311 10.66 26.93 -19.79
CA ARG A 311 11.56 26.96 -20.95
C ARG A 311 12.48 25.76 -20.94
N ILE A 312 12.89 25.31 -22.13
CA ILE A 312 13.77 24.15 -22.30
C ILE A 312 15.16 24.64 -22.71
N VAL A 313 16.17 24.11 -22.03
CA VAL A 313 17.59 24.28 -22.34
C VAL A 313 18.17 22.91 -22.68
N ARG A 314 18.60 22.74 -23.93
CA ARG A 314 19.14 21.47 -24.39
C ARG A 314 20.66 21.44 -24.24
N HIS A 315 21.14 20.42 -23.54
CA HIS A 315 22.58 20.20 -23.32
C HIS A 315 23.10 19.08 -24.21
N LYS A 316 24.27 19.28 -24.77
CA LYS A 316 24.96 18.24 -25.55
C LYS A 316 26.15 17.72 -24.75
N ARG A 317 26.44 16.44 -24.90
CA ARG A 317 27.58 15.83 -24.23
C ARG A 317 28.90 16.46 -24.74
N ASN A 318 29.76 16.84 -23.82
CA ASN A 318 31.05 17.46 -24.14
C ASN A 318 32.08 16.44 -24.65
N THR A 319 32.00 15.20 -24.18
CA THR A 319 32.93 14.12 -24.54
C THR A 319 32.17 12.96 -25.19
N ARG A 320 32.69 12.45 -26.32
CA ARG A 320 32.10 11.28 -26.99
C ARG A 320 32.34 10.02 -26.15
N LEU A 321 31.29 9.23 -25.94
CA LEU A 321 31.46 7.86 -25.45
C LEU A 321 31.89 6.97 -26.62
N THR A 322 32.95 6.21 -26.40
CA THR A 322 33.40 5.16 -27.32
C THR A 322 33.34 3.82 -26.57
N LEU A 323 32.73 2.83 -27.18
CA LEU A 323 32.79 1.46 -26.68
C LEU A 323 34.04 0.82 -27.26
N GLU A 324 34.90 0.24 -26.40
CA GLU A 324 36.03 -0.54 -26.86
C GLU A 324 35.56 -1.88 -27.44
N GLU A 325 36.10 -2.26 -28.60
CA GLU A 325 35.72 -3.52 -29.27
C GLU A 325 36.31 -4.76 -28.59
N LYS A 326 37.41 -4.58 -27.84
CA LYS A 326 38.08 -5.68 -27.14
C LYS A 326 37.54 -5.83 -25.70
N PRO A 327 37.31 -7.09 -25.25
CA PRO A 327 37.01 -7.34 -23.87
C PRO A 327 38.10 -6.84 -22.92
N TYR A 328 37.73 -6.12 -21.89
CA TYR A 328 38.60 -5.64 -20.84
C TYR A 328 39.07 -6.80 -19.95
N VAL A 329 40.38 -6.95 -19.77
CA VAL A 329 40.98 -7.97 -18.89
C VAL A 329 41.44 -7.31 -17.61
N LEU A 330 40.76 -7.60 -16.50
CA LEU A 330 41.12 -7.07 -15.19
C LEU A 330 42.56 -7.44 -14.82
N GLY A 331 43.33 -6.47 -14.31
CA GLY A 331 44.72 -6.64 -13.90
C GLY A 331 45.74 -6.47 -15.05
N LYS A 332 45.31 -6.61 -16.31
CA LYS A 332 46.18 -6.40 -17.47
C LYS A 332 45.96 -5.05 -18.15
N ASP A 333 44.70 -4.67 -18.31
CA ASP A 333 44.33 -3.49 -19.08
C ASP A 333 44.02 -2.27 -18.16
N LEU A 334 44.06 -2.48 -16.84
CA LEU A 334 43.76 -1.45 -15.83
C LEU A 334 44.81 -0.34 -15.85
N LYS A 335 44.35 0.91 -15.99
CA LYS A 335 45.17 2.10 -16.01
C LYS A 335 44.80 3.06 -14.89
N LYS A 336 45.72 3.89 -14.47
CA LYS A 336 45.43 4.96 -13.52
C LYS A 336 44.36 5.89 -14.09
N GLY A 337 43.27 6.05 -13.36
CA GLY A 337 42.12 6.86 -13.76
C GLY A 337 40.94 6.04 -14.26
N ASP A 338 41.07 4.72 -14.42
CA ASP A 338 39.92 3.85 -14.73
C ASP A 338 39.00 3.73 -13.54
N ALA A 339 37.68 3.74 -13.79
CA ALA A 339 36.66 3.53 -12.80
C ALA A 339 36.00 2.15 -13.00
N LEU A 340 36.14 1.27 -12.02
CA LEU A 340 35.53 -0.06 -12.02
C LEU A 340 34.18 -0.02 -11.31
N ILE A 341 33.09 -0.22 -12.05
CA ILE A 341 31.73 -0.18 -11.52
C ILE A 341 31.22 -1.58 -11.25
N VAL A 342 30.82 -1.84 -10.01
CA VAL A 342 30.21 -3.10 -9.55
C VAL A 342 28.96 -2.84 -8.74
N PHE A 343 28.05 -3.83 -8.70
CA PHE A 343 26.68 -3.62 -8.21
C PHE A 343 26.45 -4.04 -6.74
N SER A 344 27.50 -4.37 -5.99
CA SER A 344 27.34 -4.69 -4.58
C SER A 344 28.56 -4.29 -3.74
N LYS A 345 28.32 -3.90 -2.48
CA LYS A 345 29.38 -3.60 -1.51
C LYS A 345 30.38 -4.76 -1.37
N LYS A 346 29.89 -6.01 -1.37
CA LYS A 346 30.72 -7.20 -1.32
C LYS A 346 31.66 -7.29 -2.53
N SER A 347 31.15 -7.00 -3.72
CA SER A 347 31.94 -6.98 -4.96
C SER A 347 32.98 -5.87 -4.97
N VAL A 348 32.66 -4.68 -4.42
CA VAL A 348 33.64 -3.57 -4.27
C VAL A 348 34.80 -4.00 -3.40
N LEU A 349 34.50 -4.56 -2.20
CA LEU A 349 35.54 -5.00 -1.27
C LEU A 349 36.40 -6.15 -1.82
N ALA A 350 35.76 -7.12 -2.49
CA ALA A 350 36.47 -8.23 -3.12
C ALA A 350 37.38 -7.75 -4.26
N LEU A 351 36.93 -6.77 -5.07
CA LEU A 351 37.71 -6.19 -6.15
C LEU A 351 38.87 -5.35 -5.62
N ALA A 352 38.65 -4.54 -4.60
CA ALA A 352 39.70 -3.77 -3.94
C ALA A 352 40.82 -4.70 -3.41
N ALA A 353 40.46 -5.74 -2.66
CA ALA A 353 41.42 -6.73 -2.13
C ALA A 353 42.14 -7.54 -3.21
N HIS A 354 41.60 -7.63 -4.44
CA HIS A 354 42.26 -8.29 -5.58
C HIS A 354 43.26 -7.38 -6.30
N LEU A 355 43.08 -6.08 -6.18
CA LEU A 355 43.90 -5.07 -6.87
C LEU A 355 45.03 -4.48 -5.99
N GLU A 356 44.93 -4.68 -4.64
CA GLU A 356 46.03 -4.42 -3.71
C GLU A 356 47.13 -5.50 -3.82
#